data_f62a3eccb712bd37c6371100a7c55894
#
_entry.id   f62a3eccb712bd37c6371100a7c55894
#
_cell.length_a   1.000
_cell.length_b   1.000
_cell.length_c   1.000
_cell.angle_alpha   90.00
_cell.angle_beta   90.00
_cell.angle_gamma   90.00
#
_symmetry.space_group_name_H-M   'P 1'
#
loop_
_entity.id
_entity.type
_entity.pdbx_description
1 polymer ?
#
loop_
_entity_poly.entity_id
_entity_poly.type
_entity_poly.pdbx_seq_one_letter_code
_entity_poly.pdbx_strand_id
1 'polypeptide(L)'
;MRKEAIEKRRHKVNDSQYGTQQLHERITIMNIHQITFSPTGGTRRVSELLCKGFDTESCITELCTKQENLKYPSIKANDFVVISMPVYAGRVPALAVERLKGIKASVAKCAVVAVYGNRAYEDALAEMQDVATEMGLQVIAAVAAIAEHSICRMYGAGRPDEEDAKILASFGQDIINKAKNVQTSAPLAVPGNRPYRQGCSGPYPIANDACTKCGTCASECPTDAISFENPQGVNSELCIGCMRCVSVCPMEARGIGDRLNMLTEHLKPLCRERKRNELFI
;
A
#
# COMPACT_ATOMS: atom_id res chain seq x y z
N MET A 1 -49.85 69.71 -11.15
CA MET A 1 -48.38 69.70 -11.15
C MET A 1 -47.81 69.58 -9.73
N ARG A 2 -48.25 68.68 -8.87
CA ARG A 2 -47.68 68.43 -7.51
C ARG A 2 -47.80 66.94 -7.09
N LYS A 3 -48.18 66.05 -7.97
CA LYS A 3 -48.25 64.60 -7.63
C LYS A 3 -47.20 63.70 -8.36
N GLU A 4 -46.52 64.21 -9.33
CA GLU A 4 -45.50 63.41 -10.06
C GLU A 4 -44.06 63.49 -9.48
N ALA A 5 -43.84 64.34 -8.47
CA ALA A 5 -42.48 64.50 -7.86
C ALA A 5 -42.24 63.60 -6.65
N ILE A 6 -43.24 62.82 -6.18
CA ILE A 6 -43.12 61.98 -4.98
C ILE A 6 -42.87 60.50 -5.35
N GLU A 7 -43.18 60.10 -6.57
CA GLU A 7 -43.03 58.70 -6.99
C GLU A 7 -41.64 58.34 -7.55
N LYS A 8 -40.83 59.36 -7.89
CA LYS A 8 -39.44 59.17 -8.37
C LYS A 8 -38.35 59.14 -7.26
N ARG A 9 -38.72 59.19 -5.97
CA ARG A 9 -37.75 59.12 -4.84
C ARG A 9 -37.84 57.81 -4.03
N ARG A 10 -38.66 56.88 -4.43
CA ARG A 10 -38.80 55.56 -3.72
C ARG A 10 -38.12 54.37 -4.43
N HIS A 11 -37.39 54.59 -5.55
CA HIS A 11 -36.72 53.51 -6.26
C HIS A 11 -35.21 53.67 -6.35
N LYS A 12 -34.57 54.28 -5.36
CA LYS A 12 -33.11 54.38 -5.30
C LYS A 12 -32.54 54.15 -3.90
N VAL A 13 -33.11 53.21 -3.14
CA VAL A 13 -32.43 52.68 -1.94
C VAL A 13 -32.66 51.18 -1.93
N ASN A 14 -31.58 50.43 -1.88
CA ASN A 14 -31.46 48.98 -1.72
C ASN A 14 -31.29 48.10 -3.00
N ASP A 15 -30.26 48.41 -3.77
CA ASP A 15 -29.64 47.35 -4.60
C ASP A 15 -28.11 47.30 -4.44
N SER A 16 -27.63 47.54 -3.23
CA SER A 16 -26.18 47.45 -2.96
C SER A 16 -25.86 46.85 -1.60
N GLN A 17 -26.48 45.76 -1.23
CA GLN A 17 -26.03 44.98 -0.06
C GLN A 17 -26.72 43.61 -0.01
N TYR A 18 -26.59 42.73 -1.00
CA TYR A 18 -26.60 41.28 -0.85
C TYR A 18 -25.89 40.67 -2.05
N GLY A 19 -24.65 41.05 -2.22
CA GLY A 19 -23.66 40.21 -2.87
C GLY A 19 -23.39 39.05 -1.92
N THR A 20 -24.28 38.07 -1.87
CA THR A 20 -23.93 36.76 -1.37
C THR A 20 -22.80 36.25 -2.25
N GLN A 21 -21.59 36.47 -1.78
CA GLN A 21 -20.47 35.63 -2.14
C GLN A 21 -20.83 34.22 -1.72
N GLN A 22 -21.53 33.49 -2.60
CA GLN A 22 -21.42 32.06 -2.67
C GLN A 22 -19.95 31.78 -3.03
N LEU A 23 -19.08 31.76 -2.02
CA LEU A 23 -17.89 30.97 -2.06
C LEU A 23 -18.39 29.54 -2.32
N HIS A 24 -18.47 29.17 -3.58
CA HIS A 24 -18.36 27.79 -3.98
C HIS A 24 -16.97 27.39 -3.49
N GLU A 25 -16.89 26.87 -2.27
CA GLU A 25 -15.79 26.00 -1.90
C GLU A 25 -15.77 24.95 -3.02
N ARG A 26 -14.84 25.11 -3.95
CA ARG A 26 -14.47 24.06 -4.87
C ARG A 26 -14.13 22.90 -3.96
N ILE A 27 -15.03 21.94 -3.85
CA ILE A 27 -14.72 20.64 -3.25
C ILE A 27 -13.55 20.16 -4.10
N THR A 28 -12.34 20.34 -3.58
CA THR A 28 -11.13 19.84 -4.25
C THR A 28 -11.23 18.34 -4.12
N ILE A 29 -11.63 17.68 -5.21
CA ILE A 29 -11.70 16.23 -5.29
C ILE A 29 -10.28 15.76 -5.04
N MET A 30 -10.05 15.17 -3.87
CA MET A 30 -8.80 14.56 -3.48
C MET A 30 -8.72 13.20 -4.17
N ASN A 31 -7.80 13.02 -5.13
CA ASN A 31 -7.59 11.71 -5.72
C ASN A 31 -6.84 10.83 -4.73
N ILE A 32 -7.27 9.58 -4.61
CA ILE A 32 -6.62 8.59 -3.77
C ILE A 32 -5.77 7.66 -4.65
N HIS A 33 -4.48 7.61 -4.40
CA HIS A 33 -3.55 6.71 -5.08
C HIS A 33 -3.14 5.58 -4.13
N GLN A 34 -3.48 4.35 -4.47
CA GLN A 34 -2.97 3.16 -3.80
C GLN A 34 -1.73 2.67 -4.54
N ILE A 35 -0.56 2.75 -3.91
CA ILE A 35 0.70 2.23 -4.44
C ILE A 35 1.00 0.93 -3.70
N THR A 36 0.97 -0.18 -4.42
CA THR A 36 1.13 -1.50 -3.80
C THR A 36 2.28 -2.29 -4.42
N PHE A 37 2.95 -3.08 -3.59
CA PHE A 37 3.82 -4.17 -4.04
C PHE A 37 3.23 -5.47 -3.48
N SER A 38 2.50 -6.23 -4.29
CA SER A 38 1.67 -7.33 -3.80
C SER A 38 1.82 -8.63 -4.59
N PRO A 39 2.95 -9.37 -4.42
CA PRO A 39 3.23 -10.58 -5.18
C PRO A 39 2.16 -11.66 -5.05
N THR A 40 1.61 -11.87 -3.85
CA THR A 40 0.64 -12.93 -3.52
C THR A 40 -0.78 -12.41 -3.27
N GLY A 41 -1.02 -11.11 -3.49
CA GLY A 41 -2.35 -10.49 -3.35
C GLY A 41 -2.68 -9.96 -1.95
N GLY A 42 -2.02 -10.43 -0.89
CA GLY A 42 -2.36 -10.06 0.49
C GLY A 42 -2.19 -8.56 0.78
N THR A 43 -1.09 -7.94 0.35
CA THR A 43 -0.82 -6.51 0.52
C THR A 43 -1.87 -5.65 -0.18
N ARG A 44 -2.22 -6.01 -1.43
CA ARG A 44 -3.26 -5.32 -2.19
C ARG A 44 -4.62 -5.40 -1.49
N ARG A 45 -5.00 -6.59 -1.01
CA ARG A 45 -6.25 -6.77 -0.27
C ARG A 45 -6.33 -5.90 0.99
N VAL A 46 -5.24 -5.80 1.76
CA VAL A 46 -5.16 -4.88 2.91
C VAL A 46 -5.36 -3.43 2.48
N SER A 47 -4.66 -2.99 1.42
CA SER A 47 -4.79 -1.63 0.88
C SER A 47 -6.21 -1.31 0.45
N GLU A 48 -6.86 -2.21 -0.29
CA GLU A 48 -8.25 -2.07 -0.73
C GLU A 48 -9.23 -1.98 0.45
N LEU A 49 -9.05 -2.80 1.48
CA LEU A 49 -9.89 -2.78 2.69
C LEU A 49 -9.72 -1.48 3.50
N LEU A 50 -8.50 -0.98 3.63
CA LEU A 50 -8.22 0.30 4.26
C LEU A 50 -8.91 1.44 3.50
N CYS A 51 -8.77 1.45 2.17
CA CYS A 51 -9.32 2.51 1.32
C CYS A 51 -10.84 2.50 1.23
N LYS A 52 -11.53 1.41 1.59
CA LYS A 52 -13.00 1.42 1.77
C LYS A 52 -13.47 2.44 2.81
N GLY A 53 -12.64 2.74 3.82
CA GLY A 53 -12.94 3.76 4.82
C GLY A 53 -12.84 5.20 4.30
N PHE A 54 -12.31 5.43 3.11
CA PHE A 54 -12.15 6.78 2.56
C PHE A 54 -13.42 7.33 1.90
N ASP A 55 -14.39 6.46 1.60
CA ASP A 55 -15.64 6.82 0.93
C ASP A 55 -15.42 7.60 -0.39
N THR A 56 -14.33 7.27 -1.09
CA THR A 56 -13.88 7.91 -2.32
C THR A 56 -13.22 6.86 -3.21
N GLU A 57 -13.45 6.93 -4.52
CA GLU A 57 -12.77 6.05 -5.47
C GLU A 57 -11.25 6.26 -5.43
N SER A 58 -10.52 5.19 -5.63
CA SER A 58 -9.06 5.18 -5.62
C SER A 58 -8.47 4.45 -6.82
N CYS A 59 -7.33 4.92 -7.31
CA CYS A 59 -6.58 4.29 -8.38
C CYS A 59 -5.47 3.42 -7.79
N ILE A 60 -5.32 2.17 -8.26
CA ILE A 60 -4.29 1.25 -7.80
C ILE A 60 -3.14 1.21 -8.82
N THR A 61 -1.93 1.38 -8.32
CA THR A 61 -0.68 1.14 -9.04
C THR A 61 0.03 -0.05 -8.40
N GLU A 62 0.14 -1.16 -9.14
CA GLU A 62 0.85 -2.36 -8.68
C GLU A 62 2.30 -2.30 -9.13
N LEU A 63 3.21 -2.31 -8.18
CA LEU A 63 4.65 -2.27 -8.42
C LEU A 63 5.27 -3.67 -8.61
N CYS A 64 4.56 -4.75 -8.22
CA CYS A 64 5.02 -6.13 -8.40
C CYS A 64 4.62 -6.67 -9.80
N THR A 65 5.13 -6.04 -10.83
CA THR A 65 4.95 -6.45 -12.24
C THR A 65 6.31 -6.42 -12.95
N LYS A 66 6.39 -6.85 -14.19
CA LYS A 66 7.61 -6.68 -15.00
C LYS A 66 7.93 -5.21 -15.23
N GLN A 67 9.21 -4.87 -15.36
CA GLN A 67 9.66 -3.49 -15.52
C GLN A 67 9.02 -2.78 -16.73
N GLU A 68 8.87 -3.48 -17.84
CA GLU A 68 8.25 -2.93 -19.06
C GLU A 68 6.75 -2.61 -18.91
N ASN A 69 6.10 -3.21 -17.90
CA ASN A 69 4.67 -3.01 -17.63
C ASN A 69 4.41 -1.97 -16.53
N LEU A 70 5.44 -1.42 -15.90
CA LEU A 70 5.30 -0.40 -14.87
C LEU A 70 4.76 0.90 -15.44
N LYS A 71 3.65 1.38 -14.87
CA LYS A 71 3.06 2.68 -15.17
C LYS A 71 2.99 3.49 -13.90
N TYR A 72 3.80 4.54 -13.82
CA TYR A 72 3.85 5.41 -12.67
C TYR A 72 2.75 6.48 -12.71
N PRO A 73 2.01 6.70 -11.62
CA PRO A 73 1.05 7.78 -11.53
C PRO A 73 1.76 9.12 -11.42
N SER A 74 1.07 10.20 -11.80
CA SER A 74 1.48 11.57 -11.48
C SER A 74 0.73 12.00 -10.22
N ILE A 75 1.44 12.21 -9.13
CA ILE A 75 0.87 12.57 -7.83
C ILE A 75 0.96 14.10 -7.66
N LYS A 76 -0.18 14.74 -7.41
CA LYS A 76 -0.31 16.19 -7.20
C LYS A 76 -0.35 16.51 -5.71
N ALA A 77 -0.10 17.76 -5.34
CA ALA A 77 -0.05 18.23 -3.96
C ALA A 77 -1.37 18.00 -3.17
N ASN A 78 -2.51 17.99 -3.85
CA ASN A 78 -3.82 17.77 -3.22
C ASN A 78 -4.27 16.31 -3.26
N ASP A 79 -3.48 15.39 -3.82
CA ASP A 79 -3.78 13.97 -3.81
C ASP A 79 -3.42 13.35 -2.45
N PHE A 80 -4.00 12.20 -2.15
CA PHE A 80 -3.64 11.39 -1.00
C PHE A 80 -3.06 10.06 -1.46
N VAL A 81 -1.96 9.62 -0.84
CA VAL A 81 -1.26 8.41 -1.24
C VAL A 81 -1.30 7.37 -0.13
N VAL A 82 -1.72 6.16 -0.45
CA VAL A 82 -1.60 4.98 0.42
C VAL A 82 -0.51 4.09 -0.15
N ILE A 83 0.61 3.98 0.57
CA ILE A 83 1.76 3.16 0.18
C ILE A 83 1.71 1.86 0.98
N SER A 84 1.41 0.75 0.33
CA SER A 84 1.27 -0.56 0.99
C SER A 84 2.31 -1.53 0.50
N MET A 85 3.18 -1.99 1.41
CA MET A 85 4.30 -2.88 1.10
C MET A 85 4.30 -4.13 1.99
N PRO A 86 4.75 -5.29 1.48
CA PRO A 86 4.92 -6.46 2.30
C PRO A 86 6.19 -6.34 3.14
N VAL A 87 6.21 -7.06 4.25
CA VAL A 87 7.38 -7.13 5.14
C VAL A 87 8.13 -8.45 4.92
N TYR A 88 9.38 -8.36 4.49
CA TYR A 88 10.29 -9.48 4.33
C TYR A 88 11.42 -9.39 5.35
N ALA A 89 11.45 -10.34 6.30
CA ALA A 89 12.43 -10.36 7.40
C ALA A 89 12.54 -9.03 8.17
N GLY A 90 11.43 -8.32 8.35
CA GLY A 90 11.37 -7.05 9.10
C GLY A 90 11.71 -5.79 8.32
N ARG A 91 11.91 -5.91 7.00
CA ARG A 91 12.24 -4.83 6.07
C ARG A 91 11.27 -4.81 4.89
N VAL A 92 11.23 -3.70 4.17
CA VAL A 92 10.56 -3.61 2.87
C VAL A 92 11.44 -4.27 1.80
N PRO A 93 10.89 -5.01 0.81
CA PRO A 93 11.70 -5.54 -0.29
C PRO A 93 12.43 -4.43 -1.05
N ALA A 94 13.74 -4.59 -1.29
CA ALA A 94 14.56 -3.57 -1.95
C ALA A 94 13.98 -3.16 -3.31
N LEU A 95 13.50 -4.12 -4.10
CA LEU A 95 12.83 -3.85 -5.38
C LEU A 95 11.57 -2.98 -5.22
N ALA A 96 10.80 -3.16 -4.14
CA ALA A 96 9.63 -2.33 -3.88
C ALA A 96 10.03 -0.89 -3.58
N VAL A 97 11.09 -0.68 -2.80
CA VAL A 97 11.67 0.64 -2.50
C VAL A 97 12.19 1.31 -3.77
N GLU A 98 12.96 0.59 -4.59
CA GLU A 98 13.49 1.08 -5.86
C GLU A 98 12.37 1.58 -6.79
N ARG A 99 11.35 0.76 -6.98
CA ARG A 99 10.20 1.09 -7.83
C ARG A 99 9.35 2.22 -7.27
N LEU A 100 9.17 2.27 -5.96
CA LEU A 100 8.48 3.36 -5.29
C LEU A 100 9.19 4.70 -5.56
N LYS A 101 10.51 4.76 -5.43
CA LYS A 101 11.32 5.96 -5.71
C LYS A 101 11.26 6.42 -7.18
N GLY A 102 10.85 5.55 -8.10
CA GLY A 102 10.58 5.91 -9.50
C GLY A 102 9.34 6.79 -9.70
N ILE A 103 8.45 6.89 -8.71
CA ILE A 103 7.24 7.71 -8.78
C ILE A 103 7.60 9.16 -8.49
N LYS A 104 7.22 10.05 -9.42
CA LYS A 104 7.34 11.50 -9.21
C LYS A 104 6.14 11.99 -8.39
N ALA A 105 6.41 12.52 -7.21
CA ALA A 105 5.39 13.06 -6.33
C ALA A 105 5.62 14.55 -6.07
N SER A 106 4.53 15.32 -6.00
CA SER A 106 4.52 16.63 -5.36
C SER A 106 4.37 16.46 -3.85
N VAL A 107 4.50 17.54 -3.07
CA VAL A 107 4.24 17.50 -1.63
C VAL A 107 2.78 17.11 -1.38
N ALA A 108 2.52 15.83 -1.22
CA ALA A 108 1.20 15.26 -0.94
C ALA A 108 1.21 14.53 0.40
N LYS A 109 0.05 14.43 1.04
CA LYS A 109 -0.09 13.64 2.28
C LYS A 109 -0.16 12.16 1.96
N CYS A 110 0.42 11.34 2.82
CA CYS A 110 0.37 9.89 2.63
C CYS A 110 0.19 9.11 3.94
N ALA A 111 -0.29 7.88 3.77
CA ALA A 111 -0.24 6.83 4.77
C ALA A 111 0.66 5.69 4.29
N VAL A 112 1.50 5.15 5.18
CA VAL A 112 2.34 3.98 4.91
C VAL A 112 1.76 2.75 5.59
N VAL A 113 1.71 1.61 4.89
CA VAL A 113 1.06 0.38 5.35
C VAL A 113 2.03 -0.79 5.21
N ALA A 114 2.58 -1.26 6.33
CA ALA A 114 3.42 -2.45 6.39
C ALA A 114 2.55 -3.70 6.58
N VAL A 115 2.55 -4.61 5.59
CA VAL A 115 1.73 -5.83 5.60
C VAL A 115 2.59 -7.05 5.88
N TYR A 116 2.30 -7.77 6.95
CA TYR A 116 3.15 -8.87 7.42
C TYR A 116 2.38 -10.15 7.77
N GLY A 117 3.08 -11.29 7.67
CA GLY A 117 2.54 -12.63 7.87
C GLY A 117 2.51 -13.07 9.33
N ASN A 118 1.92 -12.31 10.24
CA ASN A 118 1.73 -12.64 11.66
C ASN A 118 3.01 -12.81 12.50
N ARG A 119 4.25 -12.60 11.95
CA ARG A 119 5.49 -12.68 12.73
C ARG A 119 5.82 -11.34 13.41
N ALA A 120 6.34 -10.39 12.67
CA ALA A 120 6.65 -9.02 13.08
C ALA A 120 6.92 -8.14 11.86
N TYR A 121 6.71 -6.84 11.99
CA TYR A 121 7.05 -5.84 10.94
C TYR A 121 8.35 -5.08 11.22
N GLU A 122 8.87 -5.16 12.45
CA GLU A 122 10.16 -4.63 12.88
C GLU A 122 10.47 -3.20 12.35
N ASP A 123 11.42 -3.03 11.41
CA ASP A 123 11.83 -1.70 10.94
C ASP A 123 11.09 -1.24 9.67
N ALA A 124 10.16 -2.05 9.15
CA ALA A 124 9.51 -1.76 7.87
C ALA A 124 8.72 -0.43 7.87
N LEU A 125 8.03 -0.07 8.96
CA LEU A 125 7.32 1.22 9.03
C LEU A 125 8.28 2.40 9.05
N ALA A 126 9.38 2.32 9.80
CA ALA A 126 10.42 3.33 9.83
C ALA A 126 11.05 3.53 8.45
N GLU A 127 11.39 2.44 7.76
CA GLU A 127 11.91 2.46 6.40
C GLU A 127 10.92 3.08 5.40
N MET A 128 9.65 2.69 5.46
CA MET A 128 8.62 3.27 4.58
C MET A 128 8.42 4.76 4.81
N GLN A 129 8.45 5.21 6.07
CA GLN A 129 8.36 6.62 6.41
C GLN A 129 9.52 7.42 5.82
N ASP A 130 10.76 6.92 5.97
CA ASP A 130 11.94 7.60 5.47
C ASP A 130 11.92 7.68 3.95
N VAL A 131 11.59 6.58 3.25
CA VAL A 131 11.47 6.55 1.78
C VAL A 131 10.38 7.51 1.30
N ALA A 132 9.20 7.52 1.92
CA ALA A 132 8.12 8.43 1.53
C ALA A 132 8.53 9.90 1.74
N THR A 133 9.25 10.20 2.84
CA THR A 133 9.75 11.55 3.13
C THR A 133 10.83 11.97 2.13
N GLU A 134 11.76 11.09 1.76
CA GLU A 134 12.75 11.34 0.70
C GLU A 134 12.10 11.66 -0.66
N MET A 135 10.93 11.07 -0.93
CA MET A 135 10.14 11.37 -2.13
C MET A 135 9.38 12.71 -2.06
N GLY A 136 9.46 13.43 -0.95
CA GLY A 136 8.75 14.68 -0.72
C GLY A 136 7.30 14.52 -0.23
N LEU A 137 6.88 13.30 0.14
CA LEU A 137 5.56 13.04 0.70
C LEU A 137 5.52 13.35 2.21
N GLN A 138 4.38 13.84 2.68
CA GLN A 138 4.12 14.07 4.11
C GLN A 138 3.43 12.83 4.70
N VAL A 139 4.15 12.03 5.48
CA VAL A 139 3.58 10.87 6.17
C VAL A 139 2.75 11.33 7.37
N ILE A 140 1.44 11.17 7.31
CA ILE A 140 0.51 11.57 8.37
C ILE A 140 -0.06 10.39 9.16
N ALA A 141 0.07 9.19 8.62
CA ALA A 141 -0.40 7.96 9.27
C ALA A 141 0.48 6.77 8.87
N ALA A 142 0.55 5.77 9.76
CA ALA A 142 1.17 4.49 9.48
C ALA A 142 0.27 3.36 10.00
N VAL A 143 0.25 2.23 9.28
CA VAL A 143 -0.52 1.04 9.62
C VAL A 143 0.37 -0.19 9.58
N ALA A 144 0.33 -1.02 10.63
CA ALA A 144 0.85 -2.38 10.58
C ALA A 144 -0.34 -3.34 10.46
N ALA A 145 -0.43 -4.07 9.34
CA ALA A 145 -1.57 -4.93 9.05
C ALA A 145 -1.15 -6.36 8.76
N ILE A 146 -2.01 -7.31 9.14
CA ILE A 146 -1.73 -8.73 8.98
C ILE A 146 -2.40 -9.26 7.69
N ALA A 147 -1.63 -10.04 6.93
CA ALA A 147 -2.15 -10.90 5.87
C ALA A 147 -1.62 -12.32 6.05
N GLU A 148 -2.18 -13.26 5.30
CA GLU A 148 -1.65 -14.62 5.24
C GLU A 148 -0.16 -14.60 4.88
N HIS A 149 0.65 -15.39 5.61
CA HIS A 149 2.08 -15.47 5.38
C HIS A 149 2.41 -16.05 4.01
N SER A 150 3.11 -15.34 3.17
CA SER A 150 3.34 -15.70 1.76
C SER A 150 4.03 -17.05 1.53
N ILE A 151 4.79 -17.54 2.50
CA ILE A 151 5.51 -18.84 2.44
C ILE A 151 4.80 -19.88 3.30
N CYS A 152 4.67 -19.63 4.61
CA CYS A 152 4.06 -20.56 5.56
C CYS A 152 2.58 -20.18 5.74
N ARG A 153 1.74 -20.49 4.76
CA ARG A 153 0.34 -20.03 4.63
C ARG A 153 -0.57 -20.39 5.80
N MET A 154 -0.16 -21.34 6.65
CA MET A 154 -0.87 -21.66 7.89
C MET A 154 -0.83 -20.52 8.92
N TYR A 155 0.16 -19.61 8.84
CA TYR A 155 0.24 -18.46 9.72
C TYR A 155 -0.52 -17.27 9.13
N GLY A 156 -1.44 -16.72 9.92
CA GLY A 156 -2.37 -15.70 9.45
C GLY A 156 -3.31 -16.20 8.34
N ALA A 157 -3.57 -17.53 8.29
CA ALA A 157 -4.40 -18.15 7.26
C ALA A 157 -5.77 -17.44 7.14
N GLY A 158 -6.18 -17.17 5.91
CA GLY A 158 -7.43 -16.48 5.61
C GLY A 158 -7.48 -14.99 5.95
N ARG A 159 -6.38 -14.40 6.46
CA ARG A 159 -6.31 -12.96 6.76
C ARG A 159 -5.87 -12.14 5.53
N PRO A 160 -6.40 -10.90 5.42
CA PRO A 160 -7.37 -10.22 6.28
C PRO A 160 -8.77 -10.84 6.16
N ASP A 161 -9.39 -11.15 7.31
CA ASP A 161 -10.73 -11.67 7.42
C ASP A 161 -11.78 -10.57 7.62
N GLU A 162 -13.03 -10.91 7.98
CA GLU A 162 -14.11 -9.94 8.17
C GLU A 162 -13.87 -8.98 9.35
N GLU A 163 -13.24 -9.45 10.43
CA GLU A 163 -12.85 -8.60 11.56
C GLU A 163 -11.78 -7.61 11.13
N ASP A 164 -10.76 -8.09 10.44
CA ASP A 164 -9.70 -7.24 9.87
C ASP A 164 -10.28 -6.20 8.91
N ALA A 165 -11.23 -6.59 8.08
CA ALA A 165 -11.87 -5.70 7.11
C ALA A 165 -12.58 -4.52 7.80
N LYS A 166 -13.29 -4.78 8.90
CA LYS A 166 -13.96 -3.74 9.69
C LYS A 166 -12.94 -2.80 10.34
N ILE A 167 -11.89 -3.35 10.94
CA ILE A 167 -10.82 -2.59 11.59
C ILE A 167 -10.08 -1.73 10.58
N LEU A 168 -9.68 -2.28 9.43
CA LEU A 168 -8.98 -1.55 8.39
C LEU A 168 -9.83 -0.43 7.79
N ALA A 169 -11.12 -0.65 7.57
CA ALA A 169 -12.03 0.40 7.11
C ALA A 169 -12.18 1.53 8.15
N SER A 170 -12.24 1.21 9.45
CA SER A 170 -12.23 2.22 10.52
C SER A 170 -10.92 3.02 10.53
N PHE A 171 -9.76 2.36 10.39
CA PHE A 171 -8.47 3.05 10.25
C PHE A 171 -8.45 4.00 9.05
N GLY A 172 -9.01 3.56 7.92
CA GLY A 172 -9.16 4.41 6.73
C GLY A 172 -9.96 5.67 7.04
N GLN A 173 -11.08 5.55 7.76
CA GLN A 173 -11.91 6.68 8.16
C GLN A 173 -11.13 7.68 9.05
N ASP A 174 -10.36 7.18 10.02
CA ASP A 174 -9.54 8.02 10.90
C ASP A 174 -8.45 8.75 10.13
N ILE A 175 -7.76 8.04 9.21
CA ILE A 175 -6.71 8.59 8.36
C ILE A 175 -7.24 9.70 7.46
N ILE A 176 -8.37 9.50 6.77
CA ILE A 176 -8.92 10.50 5.85
C ILE A 176 -9.46 11.71 6.62
N ASN A 177 -10.02 11.53 7.81
CA ASN A 177 -10.43 12.61 8.68
C ASN A 177 -9.23 13.45 9.12
N LYS A 178 -8.11 12.80 9.50
CA LYS A 178 -6.85 13.51 9.79
C LYS A 178 -6.34 14.26 8.56
N ALA A 179 -6.34 13.63 7.38
CA ALA A 179 -5.87 14.24 6.14
C ALA A 179 -6.62 15.52 5.77
N LYS A 180 -7.93 15.59 6.04
CA LYS A 180 -8.77 16.77 5.80
C LYS A 180 -8.50 17.91 6.78
N ASN A 181 -8.14 17.60 8.03
CA ASN A 181 -8.07 18.57 9.12
C ASN A 181 -6.66 19.06 9.45
N VAL A 182 -5.61 18.31 9.09
CA VAL A 182 -4.21 18.66 9.43
C VAL A 182 -3.58 19.48 8.30
N GLN A 183 -3.19 20.72 8.60
CA GLN A 183 -2.43 21.57 7.66
C GLN A 183 -0.91 21.36 7.75
N THR A 184 -0.38 21.21 8.95
CA THR A 184 1.03 20.87 9.21
C THR A 184 1.09 19.98 10.44
N SER A 185 1.83 18.88 10.37
CA SER A 185 2.02 17.99 11.53
C SER A 185 3.50 17.84 11.86
N ALA A 186 3.80 17.68 13.15
CA ALA A 186 5.09 17.16 13.59
C ALA A 186 5.34 15.79 12.91
N PRO A 187 6.61 15.37 12.72
CA PRO A 187 6.91 14.06 12.21
C PRO A 187 6.18 12.97 13.01
N LEU A 188 5.53 12.05 12.30
CA LEU A 188 4.82 10.94 12.92
C LEU A 188 5.83 9.98 13.60
N ALA A 189 5.61 9.66 14.87
CA ALA A 189 6.38 8.62 15.54
C ALA A 189 5.90 7.24 15.09
N VAL A 190 6.77 6.47 14.43
CA VAL A 190 6.49 5.10 13.98
C VAL A 190 7.45 4.12 14.63
N PRO A 191 7.04 2.87 14.90
CA PRO A 191 7.92 1.81 15.35
C PRO A 191 9.04 1.49 14.33
N GLY A 192 10.18 1.07 14.82
CA GLY A 192 11.34 0.66 14.03
C GLY A 192 12.62 1.37 14.48
N ASN A 193 13.76 0.76 14.17
CA ASN A 193 15.07 1.28 14.53
C ASN A 193 15.72 2.02 13.35
N ARG A 194 16.57 2.97 13.66
CA ARG A 194 17.49 3.61 12.74
C ARG A 194 18.91 3.57 13.37
N PRO A 195 19.87 2.86 12.78
CA PRO A 195 19.84 2.16 11.48
C PRO A 195 18.93 0.92 11.49
N TYR A 196 18.37 0.60 10.33
CA TYR A 196 17.52 -0.59 10.18
C TYR A 196 18.33 -1.87 10.33
N ARG A 197 17.64 -2.95 10.73
CA ARG A 197 18.23 -4.29 10.73
C ARG A 197 18.68 -4.70 9.32
N GLN A 198 19.62 -5.62 9.24
CA GLN A 198 20.00 -6.20 7.96
C GLN A 198 18.83 -7.04 7.41
N GLY A 199 18.44 -6.78 6.16
CA GLY A 199 17.49 -7.60 5.44
C GLY A 199 18.09 -8.95 5.04
N CYS A 200 17.26 -9.93 4.78
CA CYS A 200 17.70 -11.19 4.20
C CYS A 200 16.81 -11.57 3.01
N SER A 201 17.38 -12.26 2.04
CA SER A 201 16.64 -12.91 0.96
C SER A 201 15.91 -14.13 1.52
N GLY A 202 14.65 -14.28 1.19
CA GLY A 202 13.88 -15.48 1.50
C GLY A 202 14.35 -16.70 0.67
N PRO A 203 13.83 -17.89 0.96
CA PRO A 203 14.09 -19.06 0.13
C PRO A 203 13.49 -18.83 -1.27
N TYR A 204 14.21 -19.25 -2.31
CA TYR A 204 13.68 -19.23 -3.68
C TYR A 204 12.85 -20.50 -3.96
N PRO A 205 11.70 -20.37 -4.65
CA PRO A 205 10.87 -21.52 -5.03
C PRO A 205 11.47 -22.30 -6.20
N ILE A 206 11.33 -23.62 -6.15
CA ILE A 206 11.69 -24.54 -7.22
C ILE A 206 10.45 -25.23 -7.78
N ALA A 207 10.51 -25.73 -8.99
CA ALA A 207 9.45 -26.54 -9.57
C ALA A 207 9.64 -28.03 -9.22
N ASN A 208 8.53 -28.75 -9.05
CA ASN A 208 8.48 -30.20 -8.94
C ASN A 208 8.05 -30.86 -10.27
N ASP A 209 7.88 -32.18 -10.28
CA ASP A 209 7.57 -32.98 -11.47
C ASP A 209 6.16 -32.71 -12.06
N ALA A 210 5.27 -32.04 -11.32
CA ALA A 210 3.97 -31.61 -11.85
C ALA A 210 4.07 -30.39 -12.80
N CYS A 211 5.26 -29.84 -13.00
CA CYS A 211 5.46 -28.67 -13.84
C CYS A 211 5.27 -28.99 -15.34
N THR A 212 4.28 -28.39 -15.97
CA THR A 212 3.99 -28.53 -17.41
C THR A 212 4.81 -27.57 -18.29
N LYS A 213 5.71 -26.78 -17.73
CA LYS A 213 6.51 -25.78 -18.41
C LYS A 213 5.69 -24.69 -19.16
N CYS A 214 4.51 -24.36 -18.67
CA CYS A 214 3.58 -23.42 -19.29
C CYS A 214 4.08 -21.96 -19.37
N GLY A 215 5.17 -21.59 -18.66
CA GLY A 215 5.77 -20.26 -18.69
C GLY A 215 5.09 -19.20 -17.84
N THR A 216 3.92 -19.46 -17.22
CA THR A 216 3.21 -18.47 -16.40
C THR A 216 4.08 -17.86 -15.31
N CYS A 217 4.90 -18.66 -14.63
CA CYS A 217 5.82 -18.16 -13.59
C CYS A 217 6.91 -17.25 -14.15
N ALA A 218 7.35 -17.46 -15.39
CA ALA A 218 8.33 -16.61 -16.08
C ALA A 218 7.71 -15.28 -16.51
N SER A 219 6.47 -15.30 -17.07
CA SER A 219 5.76 -14.07 -17.45
C SER A 219 5.44 -13.16 -16.27
N GLU A 220 5.21 -13.73 -15.09
CA GLU A 220 4.80 -13.04 -13.88
C GLU A 220 5.95 -12.70 -12.91
N CYS A 221 7.19 -13.09 -13.23
CA CYS A 221 8.33 -12.83 -12.36
C CYS A 221 8.74 -11.35 -12.43
N PRO A 222 8.69 -10.60 -11.32
CA PRO A 222 9.01 -9.16 -11.35
C PRO A 222 10.49 -8.85 -11.54
N THR A 223 11.37 -9.86 -11.41
CA THR A 223 12.83 -9.73 -11.53
C THR A 223 13.42 -10.56 -12.66
N ASP A 224 12.60 -11.19 -13.49
CA ASP A 224 13.03 -12.11 -14.54
C ASP A 224 13.94 -13.27 -14.05
N ALA A 225 13.81 -13.64 -12.77
CA ALA A 225 14.57 -14.74 -12.18
C ALA A 225 14.20 -16.12 -12.76
N ILE A 226 13.12 -16.21 -13.55
CA ILE A 226 12.67 -17.44 -14.21
C ILE A 226 12.60 -17.16 -15.71
N SER A 227 13.35 -17.94 -16.53
CA SER A 227 13.34 -17.77 -17.98
C SER A 227 12.22 -18.60 -18.64
N PHE A 228 11.82 -18.21 -19.86
CA PHE A 228 10.87 -18.98 -20.67
C PHE A 228 11.48 -20.25 -21.24
N GLU A 229 12.79 -20.28 -21.48
CA GLU A 229 13.52 -21.44 -21.98
C GLU A 229 13.63 -22.54 -20.92
N ASN A 230 13.71 -22.15 -19.63
CA ASN A 230 13.74 -23.07 -18.50
C ASN A 230 12.82 -22.63 -17.37
N PRO A 231 11.47 -22.76 -17.52
CA PRO A 231 10.52 -22.35 -16.49
C PRO A 231 10.61 -23.16 -15.20
N GLN A 232 11.29 -24.30 -15.18
CA GLN A 232 11.51 -25.10 -13.96
C GLN A 232 12.64 -24.52 -13.10
N GLY A 233 13.62 -23.91 -13.74
CA GLY A 233 14.75 -23.27 -13.06
C GLY A 233 14.40 -21.95 -12.38
N VAL A 234 15.37 -21.44 -11.61
CA VAL A 234 15.33 -20.10 -11.02
C VAL A 234 16.76 -19.58 -10.87
N ASN A 235 16.99 -18.36 -11.27
CA ASN A 235 18.22 -17.64 -10.93
C ASN A 235 18.08 -17.11 -9.49
N SER A 236 18.83 -17.72 -8.56
CA SER A 236 18.79 -17.37 -7.13
C SER A 236 19.32 -15.98 -6.82
N GLU A 237 20.17 -15.40 -7.66
CA GLU A 237 20.73 -14.06 -7.48
C GLU A 237 19.70 -12.96 -7.79
N LEU A 238 18.82 -13.22 -8.77
CA LEU A 238 17.74 -12.31 -9.15
C LEU A 238 16.48 -12.52 -8.29
N CYS A 239 16.32 -13.68 -7.67
CA CYS A 239 15.10 -14.05 -6.95
C CYS A 239 15.01 -13.35 -5.59
N ILE A 240 13.98 -12.53 -5.40
CA ILE A 240 13.69 -11.83 -4.14
C ILE A 240 12.82 -12.64 -3.17
N GLY A 241 12.53 -13.91 -3.44
CA GLY A 241 11.71 -14.77 -2.57
C GLY A 241 10.25 -14.33 -2.41
N CYS A 242 9.68 -13.60 -3.36
CA CYS A 242 8.37 -12.98 -3.25
C CYS A 242 7.18 -13.94 -3.36
N MET A 243 7.38 -15.19 -3.72
CA MET A 243 6.36 -16.22 -3.91
C MET A 243 5.34 -15.93 -5.03
N ARG A 244 5.54 -14.93 -5.89
CA ARG A 244 4.64 -14.66 -7.03
C ARG A 244 4.47 -15.88 -7.91
N CYS A 245 5.57 -16.53 -8.29
CA CYS A 245 5.57 -17.72 -9.13
C CYS A 245 4.86 -18.93 -8.47
N VAL A 246 4.79 -18.98 -7.15
CA VAL A 246 4.01 -19.99 -6.41
C VAL A 246 2.53 -19.67 -6.51
N SER A 247 2.14 -18.42 -6.28
CA SER A 247 0.73 -18.00 -6.24
C SER A 247 0.03 -18.04 -7.60
N VAL A 248 0.79 -17.93 -8.70
CA VAL A 248 0.23 -17.92 -10.07
C VAL A 248 0.37 -19.26 -10.80
N CYS A 249 1.00 -20.27 -10.19
CA CYS A 249 1.20 -21.56 -10.83
C CYS A 249 -0.12 -22.34 -10.96
N PRO A 250 -0.66 -22.58 -12.17
CA PRO A 250 -1.94 -23.29 -12.33
C PRO A 250 -1.86 -24.76 -11.93
N MET A 251 -0.64 -25.31 -11.89
CA MET A 251 -0.39 -26.71 -11.52
C MET A 251 0.06 -26.87 -10.07
N GLU A 252 0.13 -25.78 -9.28
CA GLU A 252 0.69 -25.76 -7.92
C GLU A 252 2.08 -26.45 -7.82
N ALA A 253 2.82 -26.43 -8.94
CA ALA A 253 4.08 -27.15 -9.10
C ALA A 253 5.29 -26.41 -8.50
N ARG A 254 5.13 -25.21 -7.95
CA ARG A 254 6.23 -24.44 -7.37
C ARG A 254 6.12 -24.28 -5.87
N GLY A 255 7.25 -24.42 -5.19
CA GLY A 255 7.33 -24.27 -3.73
C GLY A 255 8.77 -24.28 -3.26
N ILE A 256 8.98 -24.20 -1.96
CA ILE A 256 10.33 -24.23 -1.36
C ILE A 256 10.76 -25.64 -0.91
N GLY A 257 9.98 -26.69 -1.25
CA GLY A 257 10.29 -28.07 -0.92
C GLY A 257 10.40 -28.30 0.59
N ASP A 258 11.32 -29.20 1.00
CA ASP A 258 11.49 -29.57 2.42
C ASP A 258 11.85 -28.39 3.34
N ARG A 259 12.35 -27.30 2.79
CA ARG A 259 12.61 -26.07 3.55
C ARG A 259 11.34 -25.47 4.15
N LEU A 260 10.15 -25.80 3.64
CA LEU A 260 8.88 -25.34 4.19
C LEU A 260 8.66 -25.84 5.62
N ASN A 261 8.95 -27.11 5.88
CA ASN A 261 8.80 -27.70 7.22
C ASN A 261 9.75 -27.04 8.23
N MET A 262 11.01 -26.86 7.83
CA MET A 262 12.01 -26.19 8.68
C MET A 262 11.60 -24.75 9.01
N LEU A 263 11.14 -24.00 8.01
CA LEU A 263 10.69 -22.61 8.21
C LEU A 263 9.42 -22.53 9.06
N THR A 264 8.50 -23.47 8.85
CA THR A 264 7.25 -23.55 9.63
C THR A 264 7.55 -23.78 11.12
N GLU A 265 8.41 -24.75 11.46
CA GLU A 265 8.78 -25.00 12.86
C GLU A 265 9.56 -23.82 13.47
N HIS A 266 10.44 -23.17 12.69
CA HIS A 266 11.14 -21.95 13.13
C HIS A 266 10.16 -20.80 13.45
N LEU A 267 9.14 -20.59 12.64
CA LEU A 267 8.16 -19.51 12.81
C LEU A 267 7.10 -19.81 13.87
N LYS A 268 6.90 -21.05 14.23
CA LYS A 268 5.84 -21.50 15.14
C LYS A 268 5.78 -20.73 16.47
N PRO A 269 6.88 -20.53 17.22
CA PRO A 269 6.84 -19.75 18.45
C PRO A 269 6.56 -18.26 18.23
N LEU A 270 6.88 -17.74 17.05
CA LEU A 270 6.77 -16.30 16.71
C LEU A 270 5.39 -15.93 16.15
N CYS A 271 4.69 -16.88 15.54
CA CYS A 271 3.40 -16.69 14.86
C CYS A 271 2.23 -17.35 15.60
N ARG A 272 2.43 -17.83 16.84
CA ARG A 272 1.47 -18.64 17.59
C ARG A 272 0.17 -17.88 17.88
N GLU A 273 0.29 -16.60 18.24
CA GLU A 273 -0.84 -15.79 18.64
C GLU A 273 -1.38 -14.99 17.46
N ARG A 274 -2.70 -14.81 17.42
CA ARG A 274 -3.34 -13.89 16.48
C ARG A 274 -2.96 -12.46 16.85
N LYS A 275 -2.13 -11.81 16.03
CA LYS A 275 -1.76 -10.40 16.20
C LYS A 275 -2.87 -9.49 15.70
N ARG A 276 -2.85 -8.24 16.15
CA ARG A 276 -3.82 -7.20 15.78
C ARG A 276 -3.25 -6.28 14.72
N ASN A 277 -4.13 -5.68 13.94
CA ASN A 277 -3.77 -4.54 13.11
C ASN A 277 -3.56 -3.32 14.01
N GLU A 278 -2.60 -2.47 13.67
CA GLU A 278 -2.20 -1.30 14.47
C GLU A 278 -2.24 -0.04 13.61
N LEU A 279 -2.74 1.06 14.17
CA LEU A 279 -2.77 2.38 13.54
C LEU A 279 -1.94 3.37 14.37
N PHE A 280 -1.10 4.14 13.70
CA PHE A 280 -0.29 5.23 14.24
C PHE A 280 -0.69 6.53 13.54
N ILE A 281 -1.23 7.50 14.30
CA ILE A 281 -1.67 8.81 13.79
C ILE A 281 -1.40 9.95 14.77
#